data_fa4f2eb7cf31e24acb90c6be1a99c8b4
#
_entry.id   fa4f2eb7cf31e24acb90c6be1a99c8b4
#
_cell.length_a   1.000
_cell.length_b   1.000
_cell.length_c   1.000
_cell.angle_alpha   90.00
_cell.angle_beta   90.00
_cell.angle_gamma   90.00
#
_symmetry.space_group_name_H-M   'P 1'
#
loop_
_entity.id
_entity.type
_entity.pdbx_description
1 polymer ?
#
loop_
_entity_poly.entity_id
_entity_poly.type
_entity_poly.pdbx_seq_one_letter_code
_entity_poly.pdbx_strand_id
1 'polypeptide(L)'
;MIQHPALILLASWAATCAAPTAAASIISDATIDKVKSNMIQISTHSWEIGTALEALTELEWPSLSVFGGPLPPPAKLPSGTASDVIEWATKVVKAKDPNSLTLIDDGAVGDPASIGVSVLLTNWTRTNRNDDEFSTAAAQQLTYLLDIAPRTSDGAISHRAEEVQLWADFLYMAPPFIAYYGALEGGSGGLNLLRTAYQQCKLYRQYLRDSSGLWKHIVLGSWQDNHHWGTGNAWAAAGMMRVLGTIHHSKLASEMLKEQIDLTSWINEIVSASWKYQHANGTLFNYIDESDSFADSSSTALLAAVTYRLASLTGDYSHIWAVDKAYNLIKSSVDSNGWLLNTVDPETFSTPSQSGSYSPEGQSFVLLLHAAYLDYLAK
;
A
#
# COMPACT_ATOMS: atom_id res chain seq x y z
N MET A 1 -7.34 -59.49 -29.76
CA MET A 1 -7.37 -58.86 -28.42
C MET A 1 -7.38 -57.33 -28.64
N ILE A 2 -8.55 -56.75 -28.53
CA ILE A 2 -8.75 -55.31 -28.79
C ILE A 2 -8.85 -54.64 -27.42
N GLN A 3 -7.87 -53.77 -27.09
CA GLN A 3 -7.90 -52.98 -25.86
C GLN A 3 -8.76 -51.73 -26.09
N HIS A 4 -9.78 -51.52 -25.26
CA HIS A 4 -10.57 -50.30 -25.19
C HIS A 4 -9.83 -49.26 -24.33
N PRO A 5 -9.78 -47.98 -24.74
CA PRO A 5 -9.31 -46.93 -23.86
C PRO A 5 -10.45 -46.49 -22.91
N ALA A 6 -10.12 -46.42 -21.62
CA ALA A 6 -11.01 -45.89 -20.59
C ALA A 6 -11.21 -44.37 -20.77
N LEU A 7 -12.46 -43.96 -20.92
CA LEU A 7 -12.86 -42.53 -20.85
C LEU A 7 -12.80 -42.08 -19.39
N ILE A 8 -11.91 -41.13 -19.09
CA ILE A 8 -11.92 -40.41 -17.82
C ILE A 8 -12.96 -39.27 -17.96
N LEU A 9 -14.08 -39.42 -17.28
CA LEU A 9 -15.04 -38.31 -17.08
C LEU A 9 -14.47 -37.32 -16.09
N LEU A 10 -14.06 -36.16 -16.56
CA LEU A 10 -13.83 -34.97 -15.74
C LEU A 10 -15.19 -34.41 -15.35
N ALA A 11 -15.58 -34.62 -14.09
CA ALA A 11 -16.72 -33.95 -13.49
C ALA A 11 -16.36 -32.47 -13.26
N SER A 12 -16.89 -31.59 -14.10
CA SER A 12 -16.84 -30.14 -13.88
C SER A 12 -17.76 -29.81 -12.71
N TRP A 13 -17.19 -29.44 -11.57
CA TRP A 13 -17.91 -28.79 -10.50
C TRP A 13 -18.16 -27.34 -10.95
N ALA A 14 -19.35 -27.06 -11.45
CA ALA A 14 -19.83 -25.70 -11.59
C ALA A 14 -20.11 -25.16 -10.18
N ALA A 15 -19.19 -24.39 -9.63
CA ALA A 15 -19.48 -23.55 -8.49
C ALA A 15 -20.54 -22.53 -8.96
N THR A 16 -21.76 -22.64 -8.47
CA THR A 16 -22.78 -21.60 -8.60
C THR A 16 -22.29 -20.40 -7.82
N CYS A 17 -21.67 -19.44 -8.52
CA CYS A 17 -21.46 -18.11 -7.98
C CYS A 17 -22.84 -17.55 -7.61
N ALA A 18 -23.10 -17.35 -6.32
CA ALA A 18 -24.22 -16.55 -5.86
C ALA A 18 -24.09 -15.18 -6.52
N ALA A 19 -25.19 -14.68 -7.10
CA ALA A 19 -25.23 -13.34 -7.64
C ALA A 19 -24.78 -12.33 -6.57
N PRO A 20 -24.02 -11.29 -6.92
CA PRO A 20 -23.57 -10.30 -5.97
C PRO A 20 -24.82 -9.71 -5.27
N THR A 21 -24.80 -9.73 -3.95
CA THR A 21 -25.70 -8.92 -3.13
C THR A 21 -25.63 -7.48 -3.62
N ALA A 22 -26.76 -6.77 -3.66
CA ALA A 22 -26.86 -5.42 -4.21
C ALA A 22 -25.59 -4.60 -3.90
N ALA A 23 -24.94 -4.12 -4.97
CA ALA A 23 -23.67 -3.39 -4.85
C ALA A 23 -23.79 -2.31 -3.75
N ALA A 24 -22.82 -2.23 -2.86
CA ALA A 24 -22.79 -1.21 -1.83
C ALA A 24 -22.96 0.16 -2.49
N SER A 25 -23.82 1.02 -1.96
CA SER A 25 -23.98 2.35 -2.55
C SER A 25 -22.68 3.13 -2.36
N ILE A 26 -22.12 3.64 -3.45
CA ILE A 26 -20.82 4.35 -3.51
C ILE A 26 -20.82 5.53 -2.50
N ILE A 27 -19.69 5.82 -1.88
CA ILE A 27 -19.48 7.07 -1.12
C ILE A 27 -19.64 8.23 -2.12
N SER A 28 -20.39 9.27 -1.76
CA SER A 28 -20.66 10.37 -2.67
C SER A 28 -19.40 11.18 -2.99
N ASP A 29 -19.29 11.70 -4.21
CA ASP A 29 -18.16 12.55 -4.63
C ASP A 29 -17.99 13.74 -3.69
N ALA A 30 -19.09 14.38 -3.24
CA ALA A 30 -19.06 15.47 -2.28
C ALA A 30 -18.46 15.07 -0.92
N THR A 31 -18.64 13.81 -0.49
CA THR A 31 -17.99 13.28 0.72
C THR A 31 -16.50 13.04 0.47
N ILE A 32 -16.17 12.43 -0.67
CA ILE A 32 -14.78 12.16 -1.06
C ILE A 32 -13.99 13.48 -1.20
N ASP A 33 -14.57 14.52 -1.78
CA ASP A 33 -13.92 15.84 -1.87
C ASP A 33 -13.59 16.45 -0.49
N LYS A 34 -14.48 16.26 0.50
CA LYS A 34 -14.20 16.69 1.88
C LYS A 34 -13.09 15.85 2.51
N VAL A 35 -13.14 14.52 2.38
CA VAL A 35 -12.09 13.61 2.87
C VAL A 35 -10.74 13.99 2.28
N LYS A 36 -10.68 14.23 0.97
CA LYS A 36 -9.47 14.68 0.25
C LYS A 36 -8.94 16.01 0.78
N SER A 37 -9.81 17.00 0.93
CA SER A 37 -9.44 18.31 1.45
C SER A 37 -8.88 18.23 2.87
N ASN A 38 -9.53 17.44 3.73
CA ASN A 38 -9.10 17.18 5.09
C ASN A 38 -7.74 16.47 5.12
N MET A 39 -7.56 15.42 4.33
CA MET A 39 -6.28 14.71 4.19
C MET A 39 -5.13 15.66 3.84
N ILE A 40 -5.31 16.47 2.80
CA ILE A 40 -4.28 17.44 2.37
C ILE A 40 -3.93 18.43 3.48
N GLN A 41 -4.93 18.85 4.26
CA GLN A 41 -4.75 19.83 5.33
C GLN A 41 -3.93 19.31 6.50
N ILE A 42 -4.06 18.02 6.85
CA ILE A 42 -3.48 17.46 8.08
C ILE A 42 -2.27 16.57 7.84
N SER A 43 -1.96 16.15 6.61
CA SER A 43 -0.79 15.33 6.30
C SER A 43 0.49 16.18 6.34
N THR A 44 1.32 15.95 7.35
CA THR A 44 2.51 16.76 7.64
C THR A 44 3.79 15.94 7.77
N HIS A 45 3.70 14.69 8.22
CA HIS A 45 4.84 13.78 8.32
C HIS A 45 5.13 13.09 6.97
N SER A 46 6.33 12.56 6.83
CA SER A 46 6.78 11.97 5.55
C SER A 46 5.88 10.83 5.08
N TRP A 47 5.53 9.90 5.96
CA TRP A 47 4.64 8.76 5.64
C TRP A 47 3.22 9.19 5.32
N GLU A 48 2.70 10.23 6.00
CA GLU A 48 1.38 10.80 5.72
C GLU A 48 1.34 11.43 4.33
N ILE A 49 2.37 12.24 4.00
CA ILE A 49 2.52 12.88 2.69
C ILE A 49 2.66 11.82 1.59
N GLY A 50 3.51 10.81 1.79
CA GLY A 50 3.69 9.73 0.83
C GLY A 50 2.39 8.97 0.57
N THR A 51 1.66 8.61 1.62
CA THR A 51 0.38 7.93 1.51
C THR A 51 -0.70 8.78 0.84
N ALA A 52 -0.74 10.08 1.17
CA ALA A 52 -1.66 11.03 0.55
C ALA A 52 -1.39 11.20 -0.95
N LEU A 53 -0.14 11.31 -1.36
CA LEU A 53 0.26 11.39 -2.77
C LEU A 53 -0.14 10.14 -3.57
N GLU A 54 0.00 8.96 -2.96
CA GLU A 54 -0.45 7.72 -3.56
C GLU A 54 -1.97 7.65 -3.65
N ALA A 55 -2.68 8.08 -2.61
CA ALA A 55 -4.14 8.13 -2.61
C ALA A 55 -4.69 9.08 -3.68
N LEU A 56 -4.09 10.26 -3.85
CA LEU A 56 -4.42 11.20 -4.93
C LEU A 56 -4.16 10.58 -6.31
N THR A 57 -3.01 9.90 -6.48
CA THR A 57 -2.66 9.26 -7.75
C THR A 57 -3.65 8.16 -8.11
N GLU A 58 -4.04 7.31 -7.15
CA GLU A 58 -4.99 6.21 -7.40
C GLU A 58 -6.41 6.71 -7.66
N LEU A 59 -6.84 7.77 -6.98
CA LEU A 59 -8.19 8.30 -7.07
C LEU A 59 -8.40 9.17 -8.32
N GLU A 60 -7.54 10.18 -8.50
CA GLU A 60 -7.74 11.21 -9.52
C GLU A 60 -7.04 10.85 -10.86
N TRP A 61 -5.98 10.07 -10.78
CA TRP A 61 -5.10 9.76 -11.90
C TRP A 61 -4.85 8.25 -12.05
N PRO A 62 -5.89 7.39 -12.03
CA PRO A 62 -5.74 5.93 -11.94
C PRO A 62 -4.85 5.34 -13.03
N SER A 63 -4.81 5.94 -14.23
CA SER A 63 -3.91 5.50 -15.32
C SER A 63 -2.43 5.72 -15.05
N LEU A 64 -2.07 6.52 -14.04
CA LEU A 64 -0.69 6.78 -13.60
C LEU A 64 -0.31 5.97 -12.37
N SER A 65 -1.29 5.35 -11.70
CA SER A 65 -1.04 4.50 -10.56
C SER A 65 -0.41 3.17 -10.97
N VAL A 66 0.23 2.51 -10.02
CA VAL A 66 0.81 1.18 -10.23
C VAL A 66 -0.23 0.09 -10.54
N PHE A 67 -1.53 0.40 -10.41
CA PHE A 67 -2.64 -0.52 -10.69
C PHE A 67 -3.35 -0.24 -12.03
N GLY A 68 -3.16 0.93 -12.62
CA GLY A 68 -4.02 1.40 -13.70
C GLY A 68 -3.42 1.40 -15.10
N GLY A 69 -2.11 1.27 -15.25
CA GLY A 69 -1.47 1.38 -16.56
C GLY A 69 -0.07 0.78 -16.65
N PRO A 70 0.48 0.72 -17.86
CA PRO A 70 1.82 0.19 -18.07
C PRO A 70 2.89 1.07 -17.44
N LEU A 71 3.96 0.47 -16.92
CA LEU A 71 5.15 1.14 -16.40
C LEU A 71 6.34 0.91 -17.34
N PRO A 72 7.11 1.97 -17.65
CA PRO A 72 6.90 3.39 -17.31
C PRO A 72 5.62 3.99 -17.89
N PRO A 73 5.01 4.97 -17.19
CA PRO A 73 3.86 5.68 -17.71
C PRO A 73 4.26 6.56 -18.93
N PRO A 74 3.30 7.15 -19.68
CA PRO A 74 3.63 8.09 -20.73
C PRO A 74 4.55 9.20 -20.24
N ALA A 75 5.68 9.42 -20.95
CA ALA A 75 6.68 10.42 -20.57
C ALA A 75 6.20 11.88 -20.77
N LYS A 76 5.08 12.07 -21.48
CA LYS A 76 4.47 13.38 -21.69
C LYS A 76 3.00 13.28 -21.36
N LEU A 77 2.58 14.03 -20.38
CA LEU A 77 1.20 14.13 -19.94
C LEU A 77 0.50 15.34 -20.57
N PRO A 78 -0.83 15.28 -20.78
CA PRO A 78 -1.62 16.47 -21.05
C PRO A 78 -1.44 17.54 -19.98
N SER A 79 -1.59 18.81 -20.35
CA SER A 79 -1.50 19.92 -19.40
C SER A 79 -2.51 19.75 -18.25
N GLY A 80 -2.06 19.97 -17.02
CA GLY A 80 -2.88 19.84 -15.82
C GLY A 80 -3.04 18.40 -15.27
N THR A 81 -2.57 17.37 -15.99
CA THR A 81 -2.61 16.00 -15.48
C THR A 81 -1.70 15.85 -14.27
N ALA A 82 -2.22 15.26 -13.19
CA ALA A 82 -1.54 15.02 -11.92
C ALA A 82 -0.92 16.28 -11.30
N SER A 83 -1.51 17.47 -11.56
CA SER A 83 -0.96 18.75 -11.08
C SER A 83 -0.85 18.81 -9.57
N ASP A 84 -1.80 18.29 -8.83
CA ASP A 84 -1.83 18.20 -7.37
C ASP A 84 -0.67 17.36 -6.82
N VAL A 85 -0.46 16.16 -7.38
CA VAL A 85 0.63 15.25 -7.03
C VAL A 85 1.98 15.88 -7.38
N ILE A 86 2.11 16.42 -8.61
CA ILE A 86 3.36 17.05 -9.09
C ILE A 86 3.72 18.29 -8.25
N GLU A 87 2.75 19.13 -7.93
CA GLU A 87 2.98 20.32 -7.10
C GLU A 87 3.43 19.94 -5.69
N TRP A 88 2.81 18.92 -5.08
CA TRP A 88 3.18 18.51 -3.73
C TRP A 88 4.56 17.83 -3.72
N ALA A 89 4.84 16.91 -4.63
CA ALA A 89 6.18 16.33 -4.79
C ALA A 89 7.25 17.40 -5.06
N THR A 90 6.91 18.45 -5.84
CA THR A 90 7.79 19.59 -6.10
C THR A 90 8.08 20.38 -4.81
N LYS A 91 7.08 20.62 -3.97
CA LYS A 91 7.29 21.31 -2.68
C LYS A 91 8.26 20.51 -1.79
N VAL A 92 8.12 19.18 -1.73
CA VAL A 92 9.04 18.35 -0.95
C VAL A 92 10.47 18.43 -1.48
N VAL A 93 10.67 18.28 -2.80
CA VAL A 93 12.02 18.32 -3.39
C VAL A 93 12.66 19.70 -3.22
N LYS A 94 11.88 20.77 -3.36
CA LYS A 94 12.38 22.16 -3.14
C LYS A 94 12.72 22.48 -1.68
N ALA A 95 12.06 21.83 -0.74
CA ALA A 95 12.30 21.99 0.70
C ALA A 95 13.41 21.08 1.24
N LYS A 96 13.81 20.06 0.46
CA LYS A 96 14.82 19.08 0.86
C LYS A 96 16.17 19.76 1.13
N ASP A 97 16.82 19.43 2.26
CA ASP A 97 18.23 19.79 2.47
C ASP A 97 19.10 19.13 1.38
N PRO A 98 19.85 19.90 0.59
CA PRO A 98 20.69 19.35 -0.48
C PRO A 98 21.78 18.39 0.04
N ASN A 99 22.16 18.48 1.32
CA ASN A 99 23.13 17.59 1.96
C ASN A 99 22.50 16.33 2.56
N SER A 100 21.20 16.28 2.74
CA SER A 100 20.50 15.08 3.21
C SER A 100 20.38 14.05 2.08
N LEU A 101 20.50 12.76 2.42
CA LEU A 101 20.20 11.67 1.51
C LEU A 101 18.72 11.31 1.47
N THR A 102 17.94 11.70 2.48
CA THR A 102 16.50 11.44 2.57
C THR A 102 15.67 12.58 1.96
N LEU A 103 14.48 12.27 1.47
CA LEU A 103 13.53 13.28 0.94
C LEU A 103 13.03 14.22 2.03
N ILE A 104 12.81 13.68 3.23
CA ILE A 104 12.52 14.41 4.47
C ILE A 104 13.41 13.78 5.56
N ASP A 105 13.98 14.57 6.43
CA ASP A 105 14.78 14.08 7.56
C ASP A 105 13.90 14.04 8.81
N ASP A 106 13.43 12.83 9.15
CA ASP A 106 12.53 12.57 10.29
C ASP A 106 12.99 11.40 11.18
N GLY A 107 14.20 10.89 10.98
CA GLY A 107 14.79 9.81 11.77
C GLY A 107 14.33 8.40 11.39
N ALA A 108 13.35 8.25 10.51
CA ALA A 108 12.97 6.96 9.94
C ALA A 108 13.75 6.65 8.66
N VAL A 109 13.93 5.37 8.37
CA VAL A 109 14.57 4.91 7.13
C VAL A 109 13.52 4.77 6.02
N GLY A 110 12.37 4.19 6.34
CA GLY A 110 11.33 3.86 5.38
C GLY A 110 10.47 5.05 4.98
N ASP A 111 10.02 5.81 5.96
CA ASP A 111 8.96 6.80 5.80
C ASP A 111 9.24 7.87 4.73
N PRO A 112 10.43 8.49 4.67
CA PRO A 112 10.74 9.44 3.61
C PRO A 112 10.67 8.85 2.20
N ALA A 113 10.92 7.54 2.06
CA ALA A 113 10.89 6.87 0.76
C ALA A 113 9.47 6.71 0.21
N SER A 114 8.42 6.79 1.05
CA SER A 114 7.02 6.71 0.61
C SER A 114 6.66 7.83 -0.40
N ILE A 115 7.30 8.99 -0.28
CA ILE A 115 7.13 10.13 -1.21
C ILE A 115 7.81 9.85 -2.57
N GLY A 116 8.77 8.93 -2.60
CA GLY A 116 9.69 8.72 -3.72
C GLY A 116 8.98 8.31 -5.01
N VAL A 117 7.87 7.59 -4.96
CA VAL A 117 7.09 7.22 -6.16
C VAL A 117 6.58 8.47 -6.88
N SER A 118 6.01 9.43 -6.15
CA SER A 118 5.51 10.69 -6.72
C SER A 118 6.64 11.60 -7.21
N VAL A 119 7.81 11.59 -6.54
CA VAL A 119 9.02 12.28 -7.00
C VAL A 119 9.51 11.67 -8.32
N LEU A 120 9.53 10.35 -8.43
CA LEU A 120 9.91 9.66 -9.67
C LEU A 120 8.91 9.90 -10.81
N LEU A 121 7.61 9.91 -10.52
CA LEU A 121 6.56 10.24 -11.49
C LEU A 121 6.76 11.67 -12.01
N THR A 122 6.99 12.62 -11.12
CA THR A 122 7.30 14.03 -11.48
C THR A 122 8.56 14.11 -12.33
N ASN A 123 9.63 13.43 -11.93
CA ASN A 123 10.87 13.34 -12.70
C ASN A 123 10.63 12.77 -14.12
N TRP A 124 9.83 11.71 -14.22
CA TRP A 124 9.56 11.04 -15.49
C TRP A 124 8.75 11.89 -16.45
N THR A 125 7.79 12.66 -15.95
CA THR A 125 6.82 13.41 -16.75
C THR A 125 7.17 14.89 -16.96
N ARG A 126 8.23 15.40 -16.29
CA ARG A 126 8.65 16.81 -16.38
C ARG A 126 8.96 17.24 -17.82
N THR A 127 8.63 18.48 -18.13
CA THR A 127 8.87 19.07 -19.45
C THR A 127 10.33 19.52 -19.63
N ASN A 128 10.92 20.10 -18.57
CA ASN A 128 12.34 20.51 -18.58
C ASN A 128 13.24 19.29 -18.27
N ARG A 129 13.81 18.70 -19.28
CA ARG A 129 14.71 17.52 -19.13
C ARG A 129 16.10 17.86 -18.59
N ASN A 130 16.48 19.15 -18.56
CA ASN A 130 17.73 19.61 -17.98
C ASN A 130 17.62 19.86 -16.46
N ASP A 131 16.42 19.78 -15.90
CA ASP A 131 16.19 19.84 -14.46
C ASP A 131 16.47 18.46 -13.86
N ASP A 132 17.52 18.35 -13.06
CA ASP A 132 17.96 17.10 -12.41
C ASP A 132 17.61 17.02 -10.93
N GLU A 133 16.93 18.02 -10.36
CA GLU A 133 16.62 18.08 -8.94
C GLU A 133 15.84 16.84 -8.49
N PHE A 134 14.80 16.44 -9.23
CA PHE A 134 13.98 15.27 -8.89
C PHE A 134 14.75 13.95 -9.04
N SER A 135 15.54 13.81 -10.09
CA SER A 135 16.36 12.60 -10.28
C SER A 135 17.45 12.48 -9.22
N THR A 136 18.07 13.60 -8.84
CA THR A 136 19.06 13.66 -7.77
C THR A 136 18.44 13.30 -6.42
N ALA A 137 17.31 13.91 -6.08
CA ALA A 137 16.60 13.62 -4.83
C ALA A 137 16.17 12.15 -4.72
N ALA A 138 15.62 11.58 -5.79
CA ALA A 138 15.25 10.17 -5.82
C ALA A 138 16.46 9.25 -5.72
N ALA A 139 17.57 9.56 -6.42
CA ALA A 139 18.81 8.77 -6.36
C ALA A 139 19.44 8.81 -4.97
N GLN A 140 19.44 9.96 -4.30
CA GLN A 140 19.92 10.09 -2.92
C GLN A 140 19.07 9.23 -1.96
N GLN A 141 17.75 9.26 -2.06
CA GLN A 141 16.87 8.42 -1.25
C GLN A 141 17.11 6.93 -1.50
N LEU A 142 17.31 6.54 -2.74
CA LEU A 142 17.64 5.14 -3.08
C LEU A 142 19.00 4.72 -2.51
N THR A 143 20.02 5.55 -2.65
CA THR A 143 21.36 5.33 -2.07
C THR A 143 21.27 5.19 -0.56
N TYR A 144 20.50 6.06 0.12
CA TYR A 144 20.29 5.93 1.56
C TYR A 144 19.74 4.56 1.95
N LEU A 145 18.68 4.11 1.29
CA LEU A 145 18.07 2.81 1.54
C LEU A 145 19.02 1.64 1.27
N LEU A 146 19.76 1.68 0.14
CA LEU A 146 20.51 0.51 -0.31
C LEU A 146 21.91 0.42 0.29
N ASP A 147 22.55 1.56 0.59
CA ASP A 147 23.96 1.60 0.93
C ASP A 147 24.23 2.07 2.35
N ILE A 148 23.33 2.85 2.97
CA ILE A 148 23.57 3.52 4.25
C ILE A 148 22.71 2.96 5.38
N ALA A 149 21.44 2.70 5.14
CA ALA A 149 20.47 2.30 6.15
C ALA A 149 20.92 1.04 6.92
N PRO A 150 20.75 0.99 8.24
CA PRO A 150 21.01 -0.22 9.03
C PRO A 150 20.21 -1.40 8.49
N ARG A 151 20.74 -2.60 8.66
CA ARG A 151 20.07 -3.83 8.22
C ARG A 151 20.44 -5.04 9.05
N THR A 152 19.59 -6.04 8.98
CA THR A 152 19.88 -7.36 9.56
C THR A 152 21.03 -8.05 8.83
N SER A 153 21.60 -9.10 9.40
CA SER A 153 22.69 -9.87 8.79
C SER A 153 22.31 -10.55 7.47
N ASP A 154 21.02 -10.81 7.25
CA ASP A 154 20.46 -11.40 6.01
C ASP A 154 19.91 -10.34 5.03
N GLY A 155 20.04 -9.03 5.37
CA GLY A 155 19.81 -7.92 4.46
C GLY A 155 18.45 -7.24 4.55
N ALA A 156 17.61 -7.54 5.57
CA ALA A 156 16.40 -6.75 5.79
C ALA A 156 16.79 -5.33 6.21
N ILE A 157 16.33 -4.33 5.47
CA ILE A 157 16.58 -2.91 5.76
C ILE A 157 15.78 -2.53 6.99
N SER A 158 16.40 -1.83 7.94
CA SER A 158 15.74 -1.36 9.16
C SER A 158 14.68 -0.29 8.83
N HIS A 159 13.62 -0.24 9.65
CA HIS A 159 12.69 0.89 9.63
C HIS A 159 13.24 2.12 10.36
N ARG A 160 14.09 1.90 11.39
CA ARG A 160 14.71 2.96 12.18
C ARG A 160 16.14 3.23 11.75
N ALA A 161 16.56 4.49 11.85
CA ALA A 161 17.91 4.92 11.49
C ALA A 161 18.95 4.63 12.59
N GLU A 162 18.54 4.69 13.85
CA GLU A 162 19.43 4.59 15.01
C GLU A 162 19.73 3.15 15.46
N GLU A 163 18.89 2.19 15.10
CA GLU A 163 19.06 0.77 15.44
C GLU A 163 18.40 -0.15 14.42
N VAL A 164 18.78 -1.42 14.38
CA VAL A 164 18.12 -2.42 13.54
C VAL A 164 16.80 -2.82 14.17
N GLN A 165 15.70 -2.30 13.64
CA GLN A 165 14.35 -2.59 14.09
C GLN A 165 13.41 -2.70 12.87
N LEU A 166 12.59 -3.73 12.81
CA LEU A 166 11.70 -4.02 11.69
C LEU A 166 10.25 -3.77 12.09
N TRP A 167 9.60 -2.88 11.38
CA TRP A 167 8.20 -2.50 11.55
C TRP A 167 7.40 -2.93 10.32
N ALA A 168 6.19 -3.43 10.52
CA ALA A 168 5.32 -3.85 9.41
C ALA A 168 5.08 -2.71 8.39
N ASP A 169 5.07 -1.49 8.85
CA ASP A 169 4.89 -0.23 8.12
C ASP A 169 5.89 -0.05 6.97
N PHE A 170 7.15 -0.45 7.21
CA PHE A 170 8.22 -0.34 6.23
C PHE A 170 7.83 -0.89 4.86
N LEU A 171 6.98 -1.93 4.85
CA LEU A 171 6.57 -2.60 3.60
C LEU A 171 5.81 -1.67 2.66
N TYR A 172 5.05 -0.71 3.20
CA TYR A 172 4.37 0.30 2.39
C TYR A 172 5.30 1.46 2.02
N MET A 173 6.27 1.77 2.89
CA MET A 173 7.09 2.98 2.77
C MET A 173 8.20 2.85 1.73
N ALA A 174 9.08 1.85 1.84
CA ALA A 174 10.30 1.78 1.03
C ALA A 174 10.24 0.79 -0.16
N PRO A 175 9.78 -0.46 -0.03
CA PRO A 175 9.77 -1.41 -1.14
C PRO A 175 9.00 -0.94 -2.38
N PRO A 176 7.84 -0.24 -2.29
CA PRO A 176 7.16 0.30 -3.47
C PRO A 176 7.99 1.33 -4.23
N PHE A 177 8.72 2.20 -3.54
CA PHE A 177 9.63 3.16 -4.16
C PHE A 177 10.78 2.46 -4.89
N ILE A 178 11.43 1.47 -4.26
CA ILE A 178 12.51 0.69 -4.89
C ILE A 178 12.00 -0.02 -6.14
N ALA A 179 10.81 -0.63 -6.06
CA ALA A 179 10.18 -1.29 -7.21
C ALA A 179 9.85 -0.32 -8.33
N TYR A 180 9.26 0.82 -8.02
CA TYR A 180 8.90 1.84 -9.02
C TYR A 180 10.13 2.41 -9.72
N TYR A 181 11.21 2.67 -8.95
CA TYR A 181 12.50 3.08 -9.50
C TYR A 181 12.99 2.04 -10.52
N GLY A 182 12.98 0.76 -10.15
CA GLY A 182 13.39 -0.34 -11.02
C GLY A 182 12.53 -0.46 -12.29
N ALA A 183 11.21 -0.26 -12.17
CA ALA A 183 10.30 -0.30 -13.32
C ALA A 183 10.56 0.85 -14.32
N LEU A 184 10.96 2.04 -13.82
CA LEU A 184 11.33 3.17 -14.67
C LEU A 184 12.71 2.99 -15.32
N GLU A 185 13.69 2.45 -14.59
CA GLU A 185 15.04 2.20 -15.08
C GLU A 185 15.06 1.13 -16.17
N GLY A 186 14.36 0.01 -15.93
CA GLY A 186 14.33 -1.12 -16.86
C GLY A 186 15.67 -1.86 -16.98
N GLY A 187 15.77 -2.78 -17.93
CA GLY A 187 17.00 -3.57 -18.16
C GLY A 187 17.43 -4.38 -16.93
N SER A 188 18.71 -4.74 -16.88
CA SER A 188 19.26 -5.56 -15.78
C SER A 188 19.34 -4.80 -14.46
N GLY A 189 19.61 -3.49 -14.47
CA GLY A 189 19.62 -2.64 -13.29
C GLY A 189 18.22 -2.58 -12.66
N GLY A 190 17.21 -2.26 -13.47
CA GLY A 190 15.82 -2.23 -13.02
C GLY A 190 15.32 -3.58 -12.50
N LEU A 191 15.70 -4.69 -13.15
CA LEU A 191 15.37 -6.03 -12.68
C LEU A 191 15.97 -6.31 -11.29
N ASN A 192 17.20 -5.88 -11.03
CA ASN A 192 17.82 -6.02 -9.72
C ASN A 192 17.09 -5.22 -8.65
N LEU A 193 16.63 -4.00 -8.95
CA LEU A 193 15.83 -3.19 -8.01
C LEU A 193 14.47 -3.83 -7.72
N LEU A 194 13.77 -4.34 -8.74
CA LEU A 194 12.52 -5.08 -8.55
C LEU A 194 12.72 -6.31 -7.65
N ARG A 195 13.80 -7.07 -7.87
CA ARG A 195 14.17 -8.21 -7.01
C ARG A 195 14.54 -7.77 -5.59
N THR A 196 15.18 -6.62 -5.43
CA THR A 196 15.48 -6.05 -4.11
C THR A 196 14.20 -5.71 -3.36
N ALA A 197 13.23 -5.05 -3.99
CA ALA A 197 11.93 -4.76 -3.39
C ALA A 197 11.19 -6.05 -2.96
N TYR A 198 11.12 -7.04 -3.84
CA TYR A 198 10.58 -8.36 -3.50
C TYR A 198 11.34 -9.02 -2.33
N GLN A 199 12.67 -8.95 -2.33
CA GLN A 199 13.47 -9.55 -1.26
C GLN A 199 13.21 -8.88 0.09
N GLN A 200 12.97 -7.57 0.13
CA GLN A 200 12.56 -6.90 1.37
C GLN A 200 11.21 -7.42 1.85
N CYS A 201 10.23 -7.57 0.97
CA CYS A 201 8.93 -8.17 1.33
C CYS A 201 9.11 -9.58 1.91
N LYS A 202 9.96 -10.40 1.30
CA LYS A 202 10.25 -11.76 1.75
C LYS A 202 10.90 -11.80 3.13
N LEU A 203 11.92 -10.97 3.36
CA LEU A 203 12.64 -10.90 4.63
C LEU A 203 11.73 -10.43 5.76
N TYR A 204 11.00 -9.34 5.54
CA TYR A 204 10.05 -8.85 6.53
C TYR A 204 9.00 -9.89 6.91
N ARG A 205 8.45 -10.62 5.93
CA ARG A 205 7.55 -11.75 6.21
C ARG A 205 8.20 -12.82 7.07
N GLN A 206 9.48 -13.13 6.89
CA GLN A 206 10.19 -14.10 7.71
C GLN A 206 10.33 -13.67 9.17
N TYR A 207 10.49 -12.37 9.43
CA TYR A 207 10.65 -11.82 10.77
C TYR A 207 9.33 -11.55 11.49
N LEU A 208 8.31 -11.04 10.79
CA LEU A 208 7.11 -10.51 11.41
C LEU A 208 5.94 -11.51 11.43
N ARG A 209 5.81 -12.34 10.40
CA ARG A 209 4.70 -13.29 10.30
C ARG A 209 4.84 -14.42 11.32
N ASP A 210 3.74 -14.76 11.98
CA ASP A 210 3.66 -15.95 12.84
C ASP A 210 2.74 -17.06 12.29
N SER A 211 2.45 -18.06 13.12
CA SER A 211 1.65 -19.22 12.72
C SER A 211 0.17 -18.92 12.47
N SER A 212 -0.36 -17.79 12.95
CA SER A 212 -1.74 -17.36 12.70
C SER A 212 -1.95 -16.86 11.26
N GLY A 213 -0.86 -16.46 10.59
CA GLY A 213 -0.86 -15.79 9.30
C GLY A 213 -0.89 -14.26 9.43
N LEU A 214 -1.10 -13.73 10.64
CA LEU A 214 -0.95 -12.31 10.94
C LEU A 214 0.52 -11.96 11.17
N TRP A 215 0.82 -10.67 11.10
CA TRP A 215 2.15 -10.13 11.29
C TRP A 215 2.22 -9.34 12.59
N LYS A 216 3.29 -9.56 13.35
CA LYS A 216 3.66 -8.70 14.47
C LYS A 216 3.94 -7.29 13.96
N HIS A 217 3.67 -6.29 14.79
CA HIS A 217 3.93 -4.90 14.44
C HIS A 217 5.43 -4.60 14.37
N ILE A 218 6.18 -4.82 15.48
CA ILE A 218 7.59 -4.43 15.59
C ILE A 218 8.41 -5.56 16.21
N VAL A 219 9.52 -5.89 15.55
CA VAL A 219 10.49 -6.88 16.07
C VAL A 219 11.91 -6.33 16.03
N LEU A 220 12.80 -6.97 16.78
CA LEU A 220 14.19 -6.55 16.99
C LEU A 220 14.29 -5.21 17.73
N GLY A 221 15.51 -4.63 17.76
CA GLY A 221 15.75 -3.36 18.44
C GLY A 221 15.69 -3.43 19.97
N SER A 222 15.72 -2.26 20.59
CA SER A 222 15.72 -2.09 22.04
C SER A 222 14.36 -2.35 22.69
N TRP A 223 13.29 -2.31 21.91
CA TRP A 223 11.91 -2.64 22.31
C TRP A 223 11.15 -3.25 21.12
N GLN A 224 10.06 -3.97 21.42
CA GLN A 224 9.28 -4.69 20.42
C GLN A 224 7.79 -4.55 20.72
N ASP A 225 6.97 -4.65 19.65
CA ASP A 225 5.53 -4.80 19.76
C ASP A 225 5.10 -6.07 19.02
N ASN A 226 4.75 -7.09 19.78
CA ASN A 226 4.37 -8.39 19.25
C ASN A 226 2.87 -8.52 18.96
N HIS A 227 2.07 -7.47 19.21
CA HIS A 227 0.64 -7.49 18.88
C HIS A 227 0.44 -7.51 17.35
N HIS A 228 -0.70 -8.05 16.94
CA HIS A 228 -1.10 -8.04 15.54
C HIS A 228 -1.86 -6.73 15.23
N TRP A 229 -1.12 -5.62 15.19
CA TRP A 229 -1.69 -4.32 14.90
C TRP A 229 -2.36 -4.32 13.52
N GLY A 230 -3.64 -3.92 13.48
CA GLY A 230 -4.47 -3.98 12.27
C GLY A 230 -3.92 -3.13 11.14
N THR A 231 -3.54 -1.86 11.44
CA THR A 231 -2.94 -0.97 10.45
C THR A 231 -1.58 -1.48 9.98
N GLY A 232 -0.75 -2.06 10.87
CA GLY A 232 0.52 -2.66 10.49
C GLY A 232 0.36 -3.85 9.53
N ASN A 233 -0.62 -4.74 9.78
CA ASN A 233 -0.96 -5.83 8.86
C ASN A 233 -1.47 -5.29 7.51
N ALA A 234 -2.31 -4.26 7.54
CA ALA A 234 -2.82 -3.62 6.33
C ALA A 234 -1.70 -2.90 5.54
N TRP A 235 -0.76 -2.22 6.22
CA TRP A 235 0.44 -1.64 5.61
C TRP A 235 1.29 -2.69 4.90
N ALA A 236 1.59 -3.82 5.57
CA ALA A 236 2.36 -4.91 4.98
C ALA A 236 1.68 -5.46 3.71
N ALA A 237 0.37 -5.71 3.77
CA ALA A 237 -0.39 -6.20 2.63
C ALA A 237 -0.47 -5.16 1.49
N ALA A 238 -0.71 -3.88 1.80
CA ALA A 238 -0.80 -2.80 0.82
C ALA A 238 0.55 -2.52 0.14
N GLY A 239 1.64 -2.53 0.89
CA GLY A 239 2.99 -2.37 0.34
C GLY A 239 3.36 -3.50 -0.60
N MET A 240 3.13 -4.76 -0.21
CA MET A 240 3.31 -5.91 -1.09
C MET A 240 2.42 -5.83 -2.33
N MET A 241 1.17 -5.34 -2.19
CA MET A 241 0.25 -5.16 -3.32
C MET A 241 0.76 -4.12 -4.31
N ARG A 242 1.37 -3.01 -3.83
CA ARG A 242 1.99 -1.98 -4.68
C ARG A 242 3.23 -2.51 -5.40
N VAL A 243 4.09 -3.28 -4.71
CA VAL A 243 5.23 -3.97 -5.34
C VAL A 243 4.75 -4.95 -6.42
N LEU A 244 3.72 -5.75 -6.12
CA LEU A 244 3.12 -6.67 -7.07
C LEU A 244 2.54 -5.94 -8.30
N GLY A 245 1.77 -4.86 -8.09
CA GLY A 245 1.21 -4.04 -9.17
C GLY A 245 2.30 -3.43 -10.05
N THR A 246 3.37 -2.92 -9.42
CA THR A 246 4.53 -2.37 -10.13
C THR A 246 5.22 -3.43 -11.00
N ILE A 247 5.50 -4.61 -10.46
CA ILE A 247 6.10 -5.72 -11.22
C ILE A 247 5.18 -6.14 -12.36
N HIS A 248 3.88 -6.34 -12.06
CA HIS A 248 2.87 -6.80 -13.03
C HIS A 248 2.75 -5.89 -14.25
N HIS A 249 2.76 -4.58 -14.05
CA HIS A 249 2.63 -3.59 -15.11
C HIS A 249 3.98 -3.15 -15.72
N SER A 250 5.12 -3.61 -15.17
CA SER A 250 6.44 -3.30 -15.71
C SER A 250 6.73 -4.09 -16.99
N LYS A 251 7.66 -3.58 -17.79
CA LYS A 251 8.20 -4.31 -18.95
C LYS A 251 8.95 -5.60 -18.57
N LEU A 252 9.25 -5.79 -17.29
CA LEU A 252 10.01 -6.90 -16.74
C LEU A 252 9.10 -7.97 -16.08
N ALA A 253 7.79 -7.84 -16.20
CA ALA A 253 6.81 -8.73 -15.56
C ALA A 253 7.06 -10.22 -15.85
N SER A 254 7.40 -10.57 -17.09
CA SER A 254 7.66 -11.96 -17.49
C SER A 254 8.91 -12.57 -16.88
N GLU A 255 9.85 -11.75 -16.40
CA GLU A 255 11.08 -12.19 -15.74
C GLU A 255 10.91 -12.42 -14.23
N MET A 256 9.72 -12.09 -13.68
CA MET A 256 9.40 -12.14 -12.25
C MET A 256 8.09 -12.87 -11.94
N LEU A 257 7.76 -13.91 -12.71
CA LEU A 257 6.51 -14.65 -12.53
C LEU A 257 6.42 -15.34 -11.17
N LYS A 258 7.53 -15.89 -10.69
CA LYS A 258 7.58 -16.54 -9.37
C LYS A 258 7.36 -15.54 -8.25
N GLU A 259 7.99 -14.39 -8.33
CA GLU A 259 7.89 -13.31 -7.35
C GLU A 259 6.45 -12.76 -7.29
N GLN A 260 5.77 -12.66 -8.42
CA GLN A 260 4.34 -12.26 -8.46
C GLN A 260 3.45 -13.31 -7.77
N ILE A 261 3.69 -14.61 -7.98
CA ILE A 261 2.96 -15.70 -7.33
C ILE A 261 3.19 -15.63 -5.81
N ASP A 262 4.43 -15.49 -5.38
CA ASP A 262 4.79 -15.42 -3.96
C ASP A 262 4.10 -14.21 -3.29
N LEU A 263 4.21 -13.01 -3.87
CA LEU A 263 3.57 -11.79 -3.35
C LEU A 263 2.05 -11.94 -3.27
N THR A 264 1.41 -12.45 -4.32
CA THR A 264 -0.04 -12.73 -4.33
C THR A 264 -0.43 -13.65 -3.18
N SER A 265 0.32 -14.72 -2.97
CA SER A 265 0.09 -15.68 -1.88
C SER A 265 0.25 -15.03 -0.50
N TRP A 266 1.29 -14.22 -0.30
CA TRP A 266 1.56 -13.57 1.00
C TRP A 266 0.54 -12.48 1.34
N ILE A 267 0.09 -11.72 0.34
CA ILE A 267 -1.01 -10.75 0.51
C ILE A 267 -2.28 -11.48 0.92
N ASN A 268 -2.64 -12.55 0.18
CA ASN A 268 -3.84 -13.33 0.48
C ASN A 268 -3.78 -14.00 1.87
N GLU A 269 -2.60 -14.35 2.36
CA GLU A 269 -2.39 -14.88 3.71
C GLU A 269 -2.82 -13.86 4.78
N ILE A 270 -2.37 -12.60 4.68
CA ILE A 270 -2.77 -11.53 5.61
C ILE A 270 -4.28 -11.25 5.49
N VAL A 271 -4.78 -11.09 4.27
CA VAL A 271 -6.20 -10.82 4.00
C VAL A 271 -7.08 -11.93 4.60
N SER A 272 -6.74 -13.19 4.33
CA SER A 272 -7.49 -14.35 4.84
C SER A 272 -7.39 -14.48 6.35
N ALA A 273 -6.23 -14.18 6.95
CA ALA A 273 -6.06 -14.24 8.41
C ALA A 273 -6.87 -13.13 9.10
N SER A 274 -6.80 -11.90 8.59
CA SER A 274 -7.44 -10.74 9.21
C SER A 274 -8.97 -10.80 9.13
N TRP A 275 -9.55 -11.17 7.99
CA TRP A 275 -11.01 -11.20 7.85
C TRP A 275 -11.70 -12.28 8.70
N LYS A 276 -10.97 -13.26 9.26
CA LYS A 276 -11.51 -14.20 10.25
C LYS A 276 -11.97 -13.51 11.53
N TYR A 277 -11.38 -12.36 11.84
CA TYR A 277 -11.67 -11.57 13.04
C TYR A 277 -12.63 -10.41 12.78
N GLN A 278 -13.20 -10.32 11.56
CA GLN A 278 -14.15 -9.26 11.25
C GLN A 278 -15.41 -9.36 12.13
N HIS A 279 -15.73 -8.27 12.80
CA HIS A 279 -16.93 -8.13 13.61
C HIS A 279 -18.20 -8.05 12.75
N ALA A 280 -19.36 -8.27 13.39
CA ALA A 280 -20.66 -8.31 12.70
C ALA A 280 -21.00 -7.01 11.94
N ASN A 281 -20.53 -5.85 12.44
CA ASN A 281 -20.70 -4.53 11.82
C ASN A 281 -19.71 -4.26 10.66
N GLY A 282 -18.75 -5.14 10.44
CA GLY A 282 -17.74 -4.99 9.37
C GLY A 282 -16.37 -4.49 9.82
N THR A 283 -16.21 -4.06 11.09
CA THR A 283 -14.94 -3.54 11.60
C THR A 283 -13.92 -4.62 11.91
N LEU A 284 -12.65 -4.25 11.88
CA LEU A 284 -11.57 -4.92 12.57
C LEU A 284 -11.23 -4.16 13.85
N PHE A 285 -10.64 -4.84 14.82
CA PHE A 285 -10.07 -4.20 16.00
C PHE A 285 -8.64 -3.74 15.74
N ASN A 286 -8.17 -2.77 16.54
CA ASN A 286 -6.81 -2.24 16.43
C ASN A 286 -5.74 -3.35 16.60
N TYR A 287 -5.90 -4.22 17.60
CA TYR A 287 -5.20 -5.51 17.65
C TYR A 287 -6.18 -6.57 17.18
N ILE A 288 -5.91 -7.12 15.99
CA ILE A 288 -6.89 -7.87 15.18
C ILE A 288 -7.51 -9.04 15.94
N ASP A 289 -6.70 -9.79 16.68
CA ASP A 289 -7.07 -11.03 17.38
C ASP A 289 -7.29 -10.87 18.89
N GLU A 290 -7.34 -9.63 19.39
CA GLU A 290 -7.56 -9.32 20.80
C GLU A 290 -8.97 -8.79 21.04
N SER A 291 -9.76 -9.54 21.80
CA SER A 291 -11.19 -9.25 22.03
C SER A 291 -11.46 -8.02 22.89
N ASP A 292 -10.48 -7.53 23.64
CA ASP A 292 -10.53 -6.34 24.48
C ASP A 292 -9.93 -5.08 23.81
N SER A 293 -9.47 -5.22 22.59
CA SER A 293 -9.02 -4.09 21.77
C SER A 293 -10.21 -3.25 21.27
N PHE A 294 -9.95 -2.03 20.82
CA PHE A 294 -10.98 -1.12 20.29
C PHE A 294 -11.14 -1.27 18.76
N ALA A 295 -12.33 -0.88 18.27
CA ALA A 295 -12.64 -0.87 16.84
C ALA A 295 -11.80 0.20 16.12
N ASP A 296 -11.13 -0.19 15.02
CA ASP A 296 -10.33 0.72 14.22
C ASP A 296 -10.80 0.75 12.76
N SER A 297 -11.29 1.92 12.34
CA SER A 297 -11.76 2.14 10.98
C SER A 297 -10.60 2.33 10.00
N SER A 298 -9.42 2.79 10.44
CA SER A 298 -8.27 3.02 9.55
C SER A 298 -7.72 1.70 9.02
N SER A 299 -7.41 0.73 9.88
CA SER A 299 -6.97 -0.60 9.46
C SER A 299 -8.01 -1.31 8.59
N THR A 300 -9.30 -1.17 8.96
CA THR A 300 -10.41 -1.74 8.20
C THR A 300 -10.47 -1.16 6.78
N ALA A 301 -10.26 0.15 6.62
CA ALA A 301 -10.28 0.82 5.31
C ALA A 301 -9.12 0.36 4.41
N LEU A 302 -7.89 0.35 4.94
CA LEU A 302 -6.73 -0.02 4.13
C LEU A 302 -6.75 -1.50 3.74
N LEU A 303 -7.11 -2.40 4.66
CA LEU A 303 -7.22 -3.82 4.34
C LEU A 303 -8.34 -4.09 3.31
N ALA A 304 -9.44 -3.35 3.40
CA ALA A 304 -10.51 -3.42 2.40
C ALA A 304 -10.04 -2.96 1.01
N ALA A 305 -9.25 -1.88 0.93
CA ALA A 305 -8.65 -1.43 -0.33
C ALA A 305 -7.77 -2.52 -0.94
N VAL A 306 -6.90 -3.14 -0.14
CA VAL A 306 -6.04 -4.28 -0.58
C VAL A 306 -6.89 -5.43 -1.10
N THR A 307 -7.97 -5.77 -0.41
CA THR A 307 -8.83 -6.91 -0.78
C THR A 307 -9.52 -6.68 -2.13
N TYR A 308 -10.05 -5.48 -2.41
CA TYR A 308 -10.59 -5.15 -3.73
C TYR A 308 -9.51 -5.16 -4.82
N ARG A 309 -8.31 -4.60 -4.56
CA ARG A 309 -7.19 -4.64 -5.51
C ARG A 309 -6.76 -6.07 -5.82
N LEU A 310 -6.68 -6.93 -4.80
CA LEU A 310 -6.33 -8.35 -4.97
C LEU A 310 -7.38 -9.07 -5.81
N ALA A 311 -8.67 -8.87 -5.51
CA ALA A 311 -9.77 -9.44 -6.29
C ALA A 311 -9.73 -8.98 -7.75
N SER A 312 -9.50 -7.70 -7.99
CA SER A 312 -9.37 -7.11 -9.33
C SER A 312 -8.20 -7.68 -10.12
N LEU A 313 -7.08 -7.98 -9.45
CA LEU A 313 -5.88 -8.51 -10.10
C LEU A 313 -5.97 -10.01 -10.37
N THR A 314 -6.52 -10.78 -9.42
CA THR A 314 -6.45 -12.25 -9.44
C THR A 314 -7.73 -12.93 -9.90
N GLY A 315 -8.87 -12.24 -9.84
CA GLY A 315 -10.21 -12.84 -10.02
C GLY A 315 -10.65 -13.71 -8.84
N ASP A 316 -9.96 -13.63 -7.68
CA ASP A 316 -10.38 -14.31 -6.46
C ASP A 316 -11.33 -13.42 -5.65
N TYR A 317 -12.60 -13.77 -5.65
CA TYR A 317 -13.67 -13.06 -4.96
C TYR A 317 -14.06 -13.67 -3.61
N SER A 318 -13.23 -14.54 -3.05
CA SER A 318 -13.54 -15.29 -1.81
C SER A 318 -13.80 -14.40 -0.59
N HIS A 319 -13.25 -13.19 -0.55
CA HIS A 319 -13.40 -12.23 0.54
C HIS A 319 -14.33 -11.06 0.24
N ILE A 320 -15.03 -11.04 -0.90
CA ILE A 320 -15.89 -9.90 -1.30
C ILE A 320 -16.99 -9.62 -0.28
N TRP A 321 -17.62 -10.65 0.29
CA TRP A 321 -18.63 -10.49 1.33
C TRP A 321 -18.12 -9.75 2.59
N ALA A 322 -16.85 -9.96 2.95
CA ALA A 322 -16.22 -9.29 4.09
C ALA A 322 -15.88 -7.83 3.73
N VAL A 323 -15.28 -7.62 2.56
CA VAL A 323 -14.87 -6.28 2.16
C VAL A 323 -16.07 -5.37 1.85
N ASP A 324 -17.18 -5.88 1.34
CA ASP A 324 -18.41 -5.10 1.15
C ASP A 324 -19.00 -4.61 2.48
N LYS A 325 -18.92 -5.44 3.54
CA LYS A 325 -19.29 -5.00 4.90
C LYS A 325 -18.35 -3.91 5.42
N ALA A 326 -17.04 -4.09 5.21
CA ALA A 326 -16.05 -3.09 5.60
C ALA A 326 -16.28 -1.76 4.85
N TYR A 327 -16.54 -1.79 3.55
CA TYR A 327 -16.84 -0.60 2.75
C TYR A 327 -18.08 0.15 3.30
N ASN A 328 -19.14 -0.57 3.61
CA ASN A 328 -20.35 0.02 4.20
C ASN A 328 -20.10 0.63 5.59
N LEU A 329 -19.27 -0.02 6.40
CA LEU A 329 -18.83 0.53 7.68
C LEU A 329 -18.07 1.84 7.47
N ILE A 330 -17.05 1.85 6.62
CA ILE A 330 -16.23 3.05 6.37
C ILE A 330 -17.08 4.18 5.85
N LYS A 331 -17.99 3.92 4.90
CA LYS A 331 -18.95 4.91 4.42
C LYS A 331 -19.78 5.55 5.55
N SER A 332 -20.21 4.78 6.53
CA SER A 332 -20.97 5.27 7.69
C SER A 332 -20.09 5.87 8.78
N SER A 333 -18.79 5.63 8.77
CA SER A 333 -17.79 6.15 9.71
C SER A 333 -17.22 7.50 9.28
N VAL A 334 -17.47 7.95 8.05
CA VAL A 334 -17.11 9.31 7.61
C VAL A 334 -18.25 10.25 8.00
N ASP A 335 -17.95 11.26 8.79
CA ASP A 335 -18.93 12.25 9.27
C ASP A 335 -19.37 13.24 8.17
N SER A 336 -20.32 14.11 8.48
CA SER A 336 -20.82 15.13 7.54
C SER A 336 -19.80 16.15 7.09
N ASN A 337 -18.67 16.29 7.81
CA ASN A 337 -17.55 17.18 7.51
C ASN A 337 -16.44 16.48 6.73
N GLY A 338 -16.57 15.16 6.48
CA GLY A 338 -15.60 14.36 5.76
C GLY A 338 -14.48 13.79 6.64
N TRP A 339 -14.65 13.72 7.96
CA TRP A 339 -13.69 13.11 8.86
C TRP A 339 -14.00 11.63 9.09
N LEU A 340 -13.01 10.77 8.90
CA LEU A 340 -13.10 9.38 9.31
C LEU A 340 -13.01 9.30 10.84
N LEU A 341 -14.01 8.68 11.46
CA LEU A 341 -14.12 8.51 12.91
C LEU A 341 -13.68 7.11 13.34
N ASN A 342 -13.41 6.95 14.64
CA ASN A 342 -13.01 5.68 15.24
C ASN A 342 -11.70 5.11 14.67
N THR A 343 -10.71 5.96 14.51
CA THR A 343 -9.36 5.58 14.09
C THR A 343 -8.45 5.36 15.27
N VAL A 344 -7.41 4.57 15.09
CA VAL A 344 -6.25 4.57 15.98
C VAL A 344 -5.53 5.92 15.88
N ASP A 345 -4.91 6.37 16.96
CA ASP A 345 -3.95 7.46 16.95
C ASP A 345 -2.62 6.95 16.36
N PRO A 346 -2.20 7.42 15.18
CA PRO A 346 -1.02 6.89 14.51
C PRO A 346 0.28 7.12 15.28
N GLU A 347 0.36 8.14 16.10
CA GLU A 347 1.56 8.46 16.89
C GLU A 347 1.75 7.48 18.06
N THR A 348 0.69 6.87 18.54
CA THR A 348 0.73 5.91 19.66
C THR A 348 0.46 4.49 19.23
N PHE A 349 -0.15 4.27 18.06
CA PHE A 349 -0.61 2.99 17.48
C PHE A 349 -1.38 2.04 18.44
N SER A 350 -1.50 2.39 19.70
CA SER A 350 -2.13 1.57 20.76
C SER A 350 -3.34 2.21 21.43
N THR A 351 -3.63 3.47 21.12
CA THR A 351 -4.76 4.21 21.69
C THR A 351 -5.68 4.75 20.58
N PRO A 352 -6.99 4.88 20.82
CA PRO A 352 -7.88 5.52 19.86
C PRO A 352 -7.60 7.02 19.75
N SER A 353 -7.80 7.59 18.56
CA SER A 353 -7.74 9.03 18.34
C SER A 353 -8.71 9.75 19.27
N GLN A 354 -8.26 10.85 19.87
CA GLN A 354 -9.08 11.67 20.76
C GLN A 354 -10.16 12.42 19.99
N SER A 355 -11.22 12.80 20.67
CA SER A 355 -12.28 13.63 20.08
C SER A 355 -11.71 14.95 19.53
N GLY A 356 -11.93 15.22 18.24
CA GLY A 356 -11.39 16.39 17.54
C GLY A 356 -9.98 16.21 16.98
N SER A 357 -9.36 15.05 17.18
CA SER A 357 -8.13 14.61 16.50
C SER A 357 -8.48 13.59 15.42
N TYR A 358 -7.80 13.65 14.28
CA TYR A 358 -8.10 12.83 13.11
C TYR A 358 -6.82 12.24 12.53
N SER A 359 -6.91 11.00 12.02
CA SER A 359 -5.78 10.29 11.41
C SER A 359 -5.58 10.73 9.96
N PRO A 360 -4.42 11.32 9.59
CA PRO A 360 -4.08 11.62 8.20
C PRO A 360 -4.06 10.38 7.32
N GLU A 361 -3.51 9.26 7.84
CA GLU A 361 -3.51 7.98 7.15
C GLU A 361 -4.93 7.45 6.97
N GLY A 362 -5.78 7.56 8.01
CA GLY A 362 -7.18 7.16 7.94
C GLY A 362 -7.92 7.87 6.83
N GLN A 363 -7.69 9.18 6.65
CA GLN A 363 -8.24 9.94 5.53
C GLN A 363 -7.73 9.41 4.18
N SER A 364 -6.45 9.15 4.06
CA SER A 364 -5.84 8.57 2.87
C SER A 364 -6.39 7.19 2.55
N PHE A 365 -6.64 6.35 3.58
CA PHE A 365 -7.18 5.01 3.41
C PHE A 365 -8.62 4.99 2.91
N VAL A 366 -9.43 5.99 3.27
CA VAL A 366 -10.78 6.16 2.68
C VAL A 366 -10.67 6.39 1.17
N LEU A 367 -9.73 7.22 0.72
CA LEU A 367 -9.53 7.50 -0.70
C LEU A 367 -8.99 6.29 -1.45
N LEU A 368 -8.00 5.57 -0.87
CA LEU A 368 -7.48 4.32 -1.43
C LEU A 368 -8.57 3.25 -1.55
N LEU A 369 -9.41 3.11 -0.52
CA LEU A 369 -10.54 2.19 -0.53
C LEU A 369 -11.54 2.56 -1.63
N HIS A 370 -11.89 3.84 -1.74
CA HIS A 370 -12.83 4.30 -2.75
C HIS A 370 -12.28 4.06 -4.17
N ALA A 371 -11.02 4.40 -4.43
CA ALA A 371 -10.36 4.15 -5.71
C ALA A 371 -10.30 2.64 -6.05
N ALA A 372 -9.97 1.80 -5.08
CA ALA A 372 -9.95 0.35 -5.27
C ALA A 372 -11.34 -0.23 -5.56
N TYR A 373 -12.38 0.28 -4.91
CA TYR A 373 -13.76 -0.13 -5.15
C TYR A 373 -14.25 0.29 -6.55
N LEU A 374 -13.95 1.52 -6.99
CA LEU A 374 -14.29 1.97 -8.34
C LEU A 374 -13.60 1.11 -9.42
N ASP A 375 -12.32 0.77 -9.24
CA ASP A 375 -11.59 -0.13 -10.14
C ASP A 375 -12.21 -1.54 -10.16
N TYR A 376 -12.62 -2.05 -8.98
CA TYR A 376 -13.31 -3.33 -8.86
C TYR A 376 -14.65 -3.34 -9.61
N LEU A 377 -15.45 -2.28 -9.50
CA LEU A 377 -16.74 -2.17 -10.20
C LEU A 377 -16.61 -2.02 -11.72
N ALA A 378 -15.45 -1.56 -12.20
CA ALA A 378 -15.19 -1.36 -13.63
C ALA A 378 -14.75 -2.65 -14.37
N LYS A 379 -14.46 -3.73 -13.61
CA LYS A 379 -14.04 -5.05 -14.16
C LYS A 379 -15.17 -6.06 -14.17
#